data_467daddfd543b08c0b86068e06b9e6ce
#
_entry.id   467daddfd543b08c0b86068e06b9e6ce
#
_cell.length_a   1.000
_cell.length_b   1.000
_cell.length_c   1.000
_cell.angle_alpha   90.00
_cell.angle_beta   90.00
_cell.angle_gamma   90.00
#
_symmetry.space_group_name_H-M   'P 1'
#
loop_
_entity.id
_entity.type
_entity.pdbx_description
1 polymer ?
#
loop_
_entity_poly.entity_id
_entity_poly.type
_entity_poly.pdbx_seq_one_letter_code
_entity_poly.pdbx_strand_id
1 'polypeptide(L)'
;LDQDAYYNSQSSGGFQVDAGTDGKGTSNVPQSAKKHIVTASGVVAGGVDDYNVNSYYVFCDLDTLKQIMKKEFKGRVIPGQPSTKSGKAYKEFYYSSAQVKVDDMSNVNDVAKQIREMGYNVETNVEYMDSMKKQMAVIQAVLGGIGAISLIVAAIGIANTMMMSIYERTKEIGVIKVLGCSLKNIKQMFLIEAAFIGLLGGIVGNMVSFAMSGAINMVTAQSSALGVEGNISYIPVWLVLISLGFAMLVGMVAGYFPALRAMRLSPLAAIRSE
;
A
#
# COMPACT_ATOMS: atom_id res chain seq x y z
N LEU A 1 -5.89 -18.57 33.24
CA LEU A 1 -4.57 -18.26 32.68
C LEU A 1 -3.56 -18.47 33.79
N ASP A 2 -2.74 -19.49 33.62
CA ASP A 2 -1.73 -19.93 34.62
C ASP A 2 -0.53 -18.97 34.50
N GLN A 3 -0.44 -17.98 35.38
CA GLN A 3 0.65 -17.01 35.38
C GLN A 3 2.02 -17.64 35.66
N ASP A 4 2.03 -18.76 36.37
CA ASP A 4 3.26 -19.50 36.70
C ASP A 4 3.92 -20.08 35.42
N ALA A 5 3.12 -20.44 34.40
CA ALA A 5 3.62 -20.87 33.09
C ALA A 5 4.22 -19.73 32.28
N TYR A 6 3.69 -18.52 32.41
CA TYR A 6 4.18 -17.34 31.69
C TYR A 6 5.50 -16.81 32.27
N TYR A 7 5.63 -16.75 33.58
CA TYR A 7 6.87 -16.33 34.24
C TYR A 7 8.02 -17.35 34.10
N ASN A 8 7.72 -18.63 34.08
CA ASN A 8 8.73 -19.68 33.85
C ASN A 8 9.21 -19.70 32.38
N SER A 9 8.41 -19.30 31.41
CA SER A 9 8.85 -19.21 30.00
C SER A 9 9.78 -18.02 29.75
N GLN A 10 9.68 -16.94 30.50
CA GLN A 10 10.60 -15.79 30.39
C GLN A 10 11.91 -15.95 31.16
N SER A 11 11.95 -16.82 32.20
CA SER A 11 13.17 -17.05 32.96
C SER A 11 14.16 -18.02 32.30
N SER A 12 13.77 -18.69 31.21
CA SER A 12 14.65 -19.60 30.46
C SER A 12 15.45 -18.91 29.34
N GLY A 13 15.24 -17.61 29.09
CA GLY A 13 16.04 -16.76 28.19
C GLY A 13 17.14 -16.06 29.00
N GLY A 14 18.29 -16.71 29.17
CA GLY A 14 19.33 -16.32 30.08
C GLY A 14 19.90 -14.94 29.91
N PHE A 15 19.80 -14.13 30.96
CA PHE A 15 20.79 -13.15 31.31
C PHE A 15 21.54 -13.66 32.54
N GLN A 16 22.68 -14.32 32.34
CA GLN A 16 23.59 -14.65 33.43
C GLN A 16 24.24 -13.36 33.91
N VAL A 17 23.83 -12.89 35.08
CA VAL A 17 24.61 -11.94 35.86
C VAL A 17 25.62 -12.75 36.66
N ASP A 18 26.89 -12.56 36.34
CA ASP A 18 28.02 -13.13 37.08
C ASP A 18 27.95 -12.64 38.54
N ALA A 19 27.58 -13.55 39.44
CA ALA A 19 27.54 -13.25 40.87
C ALA A 19 28.91 -13.54 41.45
N GLY A 20 29.70 -12.48 41.65
CA GLY A 20 30.86 -12.51 42.53
C GLY A 20 30.49 -13.03 43.92
N THR A 21 31.21 -14.04 44.31
CA THR A 21 31.22 -14.67 45.64
C THR A 21 31.31 -13.64 46.75
N ASP A 22 30.27 -13.56 47.61
CA ASP A 22 30.44 -13.50 49.06
C ASP A 22 29.14 -13.86 49.77
N GLY A 23 29.27 -14.82 50.66
CA GLY A 23 28.16 -15.50 51.29
C GLY A 23 27.38 -14.67 52.31
N LYS A 24 26.07 -14.73 52.20
CA LYS A 24 25.11 -14.93 53.32
C LYS A 24 23.74 -15.20 52.68
N GLY A 25 23.31 -16.44 52.75
CA GLY A 25 22.02 -16.86 52.26
C GLY A 25 20.88 -16.19 53.02
N THR A 26 20.14 -15.35 52.36
CA THR A 26 18.75 -15.07 52.65
C THR A 26 17.96 -15.73 51.51
N SER A 27 17.36 -16.85 51.83
CA SER A 27 16.41 -17.56 50.96
C SER A 27 15.23 -16.62 50.66
N ASN A 28 15.30 -15.88 49.55
CA ASN A 28 14.14 -15.24 48.99
C ASN A 28 13.28 -16.33 48.36
N VAL A 29 12.42 -16.93 49.18
CA VAL A 29 11.30 -17.73 48.70
C VAL A 29 10.46 -16.78 47.84
N PRO A 30 10.20 -17.09 46.57
CA PRO A 30 9.34 -16.30 45.73
C PRO A 30 7.96 -16.23 46.41
N GLN A 31 7.58 -15.07 46.89
CA GLN A 31 6.29 -14.90 47.53
C GLN A 31 5.25 -15.13 46.42
N SER A 32 4.44 -16.20 46.58
CA SER A 32 3.36 -16.55 45.65
C SER A 32 2.55 -15.29 45.30
N ALA A 33 2.46 -14.97 44.00
CA ALA A 33 1.72 -13.82 43.53
C ALA A 33 0.25 -13.93 43.96
N LYS A 34 -0.28 -12.90 44.59
CA LYS A 34 -1.67 -12.90 45.03
C LYS A 34 -2.57 -12.80 43.79
N LYS A 35 -3.53 -13.72 43.73
CA LYS A 35 -4.55 -13.70 42.66
C LYS A 35 -5.54 -12.58 42.92
N HIS A 36 -5.67 -11.68 41.96
CA HIS A 36 -6.70 -10.65 41.94
C HIS A 36 -7.81 -11.09 40.98
N ILE A 37 -9.02 -11.20 41.49
CA ILE A 37 -10.19 -11.50 40.68
C ILE A 37 -10.74 -10.19 40.19
N VAL A 38 -10.70 -9.99 38.85
CA VAL A 38 -11.27 -8.84 38.19
C VAL A 38 -12.47 -9.32 37.38
N THR A 39 -13.62 -8.68 37.58
CA THR A 39 -14.82 -9.01 36.82
C THR A 39 -14.75 -8.40 35.44
N ALA A 40 -14.88 -9.22 34.38
CA ALA A 40 -14.93 -8.71 33.02
C ALA A 40 -16.25 -7.95 32.81
N SER A 41 -16.17 -6.68 32.41
CA SER A 41 -17.30 -5.82 32.13
C SER A 41 -17.70 -5.78 30.65
N GLY A 42 -16.86 -6.29 29.76
CA GLY A 42 -17.10 -6.34 28.33
C GLY A 42 -16.01 -7.12 27.60
N VAL A 43 -16.28 -7.39 26.36
CA VAL A 43 -15.34 -8.03 25.43
C VAL A 43 -15.07 -7.08 24.28
N VAL A 44 -13.81 -6.98 23.84
CA VAL A 44 -13.44 -6.18 22.67
C VAL A 44 -14.10 -6.80 21.43
N ALA A 45 -14.62 -5.94 20.55
CA ALA A 45 -15.26 -6.38 19.31
C ALA A 45 -14.27 -7.17 18.43
N GLY A 46 -14.72 -8.34 17.96
CA GLY A 46 -13.95 -9.25 17.11
C GLY A 46 -14.44 -10.70 17.30
N GLY A 47 -14.23 -11.55 16.31
CA GLY A 47 -14.50 -12.97 16.36
C GLY A 47 -13.37 -13.75 17.06
N VAL A 48 -13.61 -15.04 17.34
CA VAL A 48 -12.61 -15.93 17.97
C VAL A 48 -11.39 -16.12 17.06
N ASP A 49 -11.60 -16.01 15.75
CA ASP A 49 -10.56 -16.19 14.73
C ASP A 49 -10.02 -14.85 14.17
N ASP A 50 -10.54 -13.71 14.67
CA ASP A 50 -10.10 -12.39 14.23
C ASP A 50 -8.79 -11.99 14.93
N TYR A 51 -7.70 -12.01 14.19
CA TYR A 51 -6.41 -11.51 14.67
C TYR A 51 -6.35 -9.98 14.50
N ASN A 52 -6.56 -9.27 15.59
CA ASN A 52 -6.33 -7.82 15.62
C ASN A 52 -5.30 -7.46 16.72
N VAL A 53 -4.82 -6.21 16.67
CA VAL A 53 -3.81 -5.72 17.63
C VAL A 53 -4.27 -5.87 19.09
N ASN A 54 -5.56 -5.89 19.34
CA ASN A 54 -6.16 -5.94 20.68
C ASN A 54 -6.40 -7.39 21.17
N SER A 55 -6.21 -8.41 20.32
CA SER A 55 -6.51 -9.82 20.65
C SER A 55 -5.68 -10.36 21.82
N TYR A 56 -4.54 -9.76 22.12
CA TYR A 56 -3.62 -10.18 23.17
C TYR A 56 -3.62 -9.26 24.40
N TYR A 57 -4.49 -8.24 24.43
CA TYR A 57 -4.50 -7.26 25.50
C TYR A 57 -5.75 -7.37 26.37
N VAL A 58 -5.56 -7.16 27.67
CA VAL A 58 -6.64 -6.96 28.64
C VAL A 58 -6.68 -5.47 28.97
N PHE A 59 -7.80 -4.83 28.70
CA PHE A 59 -8.00 -3.42 28.99
C PHE A 59 -8.68 -3.28 30.35
N CYS A 60 -8.16 -2.40 31.18
CA CYS A 60 -8.80 -2.06 32.45
C CYS A 60 -8.71 -0.55 32.70
N ASP A 61 -9.58 -0.07 33.55
CA ASP A 61 -9.54 1.33 33.97
C ASP A 61 -8.21 1.65 34.68
N LEU A 62 -7.58 2.75 34.27
CA LEU A 62 -6.25 3.14 34.74
C LEU A 62 -6.20 3.40 36.26
N ASP A 63 -7.26 4.04 36.81
CA ASP A 63 -7.28 4.37 38.24
C ASP A 63 -7.50 3.12 39.09
N THR A 64 -8.31 2.18 38.62
CA THR A 64 -8.49 0.87 39.25
C THR A 64 -7.17 0.11 39.25
N LEU A 65 -6.44 0.06 38.12
CA LEU A 65 -5.14 -0.59 38.05
C LEU A 65 -4.12 0.04 38.99
N LYS A 66 -4.04 1.39 39.03
CA LYS A 66 -3.16 2.13 39.97
C LYS A 66 -3.47 1.81 41.45
N GLN A 67 -4.75 1.71 41.79
CA GLN A 67 -5.15 1.35 43.14
C GLN A 67 -4.73 -0.09 43.54
N ILE A 68 -4.95 -1.05 42.62
CA ILE A 68 -4.54 -2.43 42.82
C ILE A 68 -3.02 -2.50 42.98
N MET A 69 -2.26 -1.88 42.11
CA MET A 69 -0.80 -1.87 42.18
C MET A 69 -0.26 -1.21 43.45
N LYS A 70 -0.78 -0.05 43.86
CA LYS A 70 -0.39 0.60 45.11
C LYS A 70 -0.67 -0.26 46.32
N LYS A 71 -1.78 -1.00 46.32
CA LYS A 71 -2.18 -1.90 47.40
C LYS A 71 -1.28 -3.14 47.47
N GLU A 72 -0.91 -3.69 46.32
CA GLU A 72 -0.09 -4.89 46.23
C GLU A 72 1.37 -4.62 46.60
N PHE A 73 1.94 -3.58 46.04
CA PHE A 73 3.36 -3.28 46.25
C PHE A 73 3.67 -2.49 47.54
N LYS A 74 2.67 -1.94 48.22
CA LYS A 74 2.80 -1.30 49.57
C LYS A 74 4.11 -0.52 49.79
N GLY A 75 4.46 0.39 48.86
CA GLY A 75 5.68 1.20 48.95
C GLY A 75 6.96 0.56 48.36
N ARG A 76 6.89 -0.65 47.83
CA ARG A 76 7.95 -1.20 46.99
C ARG A 76 7.88 -0.61 45.60
N VAL A 77 8.98 -0.69 44.86
CA VAL A 77 9.02 -0.26 43.46
C VAL A 77 8.14 -1.21 42.63
N ILE A 78 7.20 -0.63 41.90
CA ILE A 78 6.36 -1.34 40.96
C ILE A 78 7.22 -1.73 39.75
N PRO A 79 7.20 -2.96 39.23
CA PRO A 79 7.93 -3.34 38.03
C PRO A 79 7.61 -2.39 36.87
N GLY A 80 8.66 -1.89 36.18
CA GLY A 80 8.53 -0.92 35.11
C GLY A 80 8.45 0.55 35.56
N GLN A 81 8.39 0.83 36.86
CA GLN A 81 8.46 2.19 37.39
C GLN A 81 9.89 2.55 37.84
N PRO A 82 10.34 3.79 37.63
CA PRO A 82 11.65 4.23 38.09
C PRO A 82 11.71 4.23 39.63
N SER A 83 12.90 4.04 40.17
CA SER A 83 13.18 4.13 41.60
C SER A 83 14.07 5.33 41.91
N THR A 84 13.96 5.86 43.12
CA THR A 84 14.88 6.88 43.63
C THR A 84 16.28 6.32 43.76
N LYS A 85 17.33 7.16 43.86
CA LYS A 85 18.71 6.77 44.09
C LYS A 85 18.89 5.88 45.34
N SER A 86 17.95 5.94 46.28
CA SER A 86 17.90 5.09 47.48
C SER A 86 17.08 3.80 47.32
N GLY A 87 16.64 3.45 46.09
CA GLY A 87 15.86 2.25 45.80
C GLY A 87 14.40 2.31 46.24
N LYS A 88 13.87 3.46 46.62
CA LYS A 88 12.46 3.63 47.02
C LYS A 88 11.58 4.00 45.83
N ALA A 89 10.31 3.62 45.86
CA ALA A 89 9.31 4.02 44.87
C ALA A 89 9.02 5.51 44.92
N TYR A 90 8.81 6.14 43.78
CA TYR A 90 8.29 7.47 43.70
C TYR A 90 6.81 7.51 44.15
N LYS A 91 6.37 8.66 44.63
CA LYS A 91 4.95 8.86 45.05
C LYS A 91 4.02 8.92 43.84
N GLU A 92 4.53 9.44 42.75
CA GLU A 92 3.80 9.61 41.49
C GLU A 92 4.08 8.48 40.54
N PHE A 93 3.12 8.20 39.67
CA PHE A 93 3.23 7.21 38.62
C PHE A 93 3.88 7.86 37.39
N TYR A 94 4.95 7.27 36.89
CA TYR A 94 5.64 7.72 35.69
C TYR A 94 5.16 6.91 34.47
N TYR A 95 4.81 7.63 33.42
CA TYR A 95 4.43 7.00 32.15
C TYR A 95 5.67 6.90 31.26
N SER A 96 5.90 5.73 30.68
CA SER A 96 7.03 5.48 29.78
C SER A 96 6.79 6.04 28.40
N SER A 97 5.54 6.10 27.96
CA SER A 97 5.13 6.62 26.66
C SER A 97 3.73 7.23 26.72
N ALA A 98 3.47 8.17 25.86
CA ALA A 98 2.17 8.74 25.64
C ALA A 98 1.86 8.79 24.15
N GLN A 99 0.63 8.48 23.78
CA GLN A 99 0.13 8.63 22.40
C GLN A 99 -0.58 9.97 22.28
N VAL A 100 -0.12 10.81 21.37
CA VAL A 100 -0.75 12.09 21.05
C VAL A 100 -1.49 11.93 19.72
N LYS A 101 -2.80 12.11 19.75
CA LYS A 101 -3.64 12.13 18.55
C LYS A 101 -3.73 13.55 18.03
N VAL A 102 -3.31 13.76 16.79
CA VAL A 102 -3.40 15.04 16.09
C VAL A 102 -4.64 15.02 15.20
N ASP A 103 -5.28 16.14 15.04
CA ASP A 103 -6.50 16.36 14.25
C ASP A 103 -6.29 16.16 12.74
N ASP A 104 -5.17 16.67 12.22
CA ASP A 104 -4.82 16.55 10.80
C ASP A 104 -3.37 16.08 10.62
N MET A 105 -3.15 15.27 9.60
CA MET A 105 -1.84 14.68 9.26
C MET A 105 -0.79 15.75 8.91
N SER A 106 -1.21 16.89 8.36
CA SER A 106 -0.34 18.02 8.03
C SER A 106 0.29 18.67 9.27
N ASN A 107 -0.42 18.63 10.41
CA ASN A 107 0.00 19.25 11.66
C ASN A 107 0.93 18.35 12.51
N VAL A 108 1.04 17.07 12.16
CA VAL A 108 1.82 16.10 12.95
C VAL A 108 3.28 16.51 13.10
N ASN A 109 3.90 17.03 12.04
CA ASN A 109 5.30 17.45 12.08
C ASN A 109 5.53 18.65 12.98
N ASP A 110 4.60 19.59 13.00
CA ASP A 110 4.70 20.81 13.85
C ASP A 110 4.48 20.45 15.32
N VAL A 111 3.50 19.60 15.61
CA VAL A 111 3.26 19.09 16.97
C VAL A 111 4.45 18.27 17.47
N ALA A 112 4.99 17.40 16.63
CA ALA A 112 6.16 16.60 16.97
C ALA A 112 7.39 17.46 17.27
N LYS A 113 7.58 18.55 16.51
CA LYS A 113 8.65 19.52 16.75
C LYS A 113 8.48 20.20 18.10
N GLN A 114 7.28 20.67 18.43
CA GLN A 114 6.99 21.29 19.72
C GLN A 114 7.27 20.34 20.89
N ILE A 115 6.89 19.06 20.77
CA ILE A 115 7.13 18.07 21.82
C ILE A 115 8.63 17.77 21.96
N ARG A 116 9.39 17.73 20.85
CA ARG A 116 10.87 17.60 20.89
C ARG A 116 11.54 18.80 21.55
N GLU A 117 11.04 20.01 21.32
CA GLU A 117 11.52 21.23 21.98
C GLU A 117 11.27 21.22 23.50
N MET A 118 10.24 20.50 23.95
CA MET A 118 10.00 20.24 25.38
C MET A 118 10.96 19.21 25.98
N GLY A 119 11.85 18.60 25.17
CA GLY A 119 12.85 17.60 25.62
C GLY A 119 12.39 16.15 25.58
N TYR A 120 11.25 15.85 24.97
CA TYR A 120 10.75 14.48 24.84
C TYR A 120 11.19 13.84 23.51
N ASN A 121 11.42 12.55 23.54
CA ASN A 121 11.63 11.80 22.31
C ASN A 121 10.28 11.51 21.64
N VAL A 122 10.19 11.79 20.33
CA VAL A 122 8.95 11.65 19.57
C VAL A 122 9.19 10.78 18.37
N GLU A 123 8.43 9.70 18.28
CA GLU A 123 8.32 8.88 17.08
C GLU A 123 7.01 9.22 16.38
N THR A 124 7.08 9.51 15.08
CA THR A 124 5.90 9.84 14.28
C THR A 124 5.69 8.80 13.20
N ASN A 125 4.43 8.41 12.99
CA ASN A 125 4.07 7.56 11.85
C ASN A 125 4.27 8.29 10.50
N VAL A 126 4.44 9.61 10.50
CA VAL A 126 4.64 10.40 9.27
C VAL A 126 5.96 10.04 8.60
N GLU A 127 7.05 9.89 9.35
CA GLU A 127 8.36 9.49 8.81
C GLU A 127 8.29 8.10 8.17
N TYR A 128 7.57 7.17 8.79
CA TYR A 128 7.30 5.85 8.23
C TYR A 128 6.46 5.94 6.95
N MET A 129 5.38 6.72 6.97
CA MET A 129 4.53 6.94 5.80
C MET A 129 5.28 7.61 4.65
N ASP A 130 6.16 8.56 4.92
CA ASP A 130 6.99 9.20 3.89
C ASP A 130 8.01 8.23 3.29
N SER A 131 8.60 7.35 4.09
CA SER A 131 9.46 6.27 3.60
C SER A 131 8.70 5.30 2.70
N MET A 132 7.48 4.90 3.11
CA MET A 132 6.60 4.06 2.31
C MET A 132 6.19 4.73 1.00
N LYS A 133 5.84 6.02 1.01
CA LYS A 133 5.54 6.80 -0.20
C LYS A 133 6.74 6.85 -1.15
N LYS A 134 7.95 7.07 -0.65
CA LYS A 134 9.17 7.06 -1.46
C LYS A 134 9.42 5.69 -2.10
N GLN A 135 9.25 4.60 -1.35
CA GLN A 135 9.37 3.24 -1.90
C GLN A 135 8.32 2.99 -2.99
N MET A 136 7.05 3.37 -2.75
CA MET A 136 5.99 3.26 -3.74
C MET A 136 6.27 4.09 -5.00
N ALA A 137 6.81 5.31 -4.85
CA ALA A 137 7.19 6.14 -5.98
C ALA A 137 8.28 5.49 -6.86
N VAL A 138 9.26 4.82 -6.26
CA VAL A 138 10.27 4.06 -7.00
C VAL A 138 9.65 2.90 -7.77
N ILE A 139 8.77 2.12 -7.13
CA ILE A 139 8.06 1.01 -7.78
C ILE A 139 7.21 1.54 -8.95
N GLN A 140 6.48 2.63 -8.73
CA GLN A 140 5.67 3.27 -9.77
C GLN A 140 6.52 3.78 -10.93
N ALA A 141 7.70 4.34 -10.67
CA ALA A 141 8.61 4.80 -11.71
C ALA A 141 9.16 3.64 -12.57
N VAL A 142 9.53 2.52 -11.93
CA VAL A 142 9.98 1.32 -12.64
C VAL A 142 8.86 0.73 -13.50
N LEU A 143 7.66 0.53 -12.92
CA LEU A 143 6.51 0.01 -13.65
C LEU A 143 6.08 0.95 -14.78
N GLY A 144 6.09 2.26 -14.52
CA GLY A 144 5.83 3.29 -15.53
C GLY A 144 6.84 3.27 -16.67
N GLY A 145 8.12 3.06 -16.38
CA GLY A 145 9.18 2.88 -17.37
C GLY A 145 8.96 1.66 -18.27
N ILE A 146 8.65 0.52 -17.66
CA ILE A 146 8.32 -0.72 -18.40
C ILE A 146 7.07 -0.50 -19.27
N GLY A 147 6.04 0.14 -18.72
CA GLY A 147 4.82 0.48 -19.45
C GLY A 147 5.07 1.42 -20.62
N ALA A 148 5.95 2.42 -20.46
CA ALA A 148 6.31 3.34 -21.52
C ALA A 148 7.02 2.64 -22.69
N ILE A 149 7.95 1.72 -22.40
CA ILE A 149 8.63 0.93 -23.43
C ILE A 149 7.61 0.04 -24.17
N SER A 150 6.74 -0.65 -23.43
CA SER A 150 5.68 -1.48 -24.01
C SER A 150 4.74 -0.66 -24.90
N LEU A 151 4.42 0.56 -24.51
CA LEU A 151 3.60 1.49 -25.28
C LEU A 151 4.27 1.88 -26.60
N ILE A 152 5.59 2.15 -26.60
CA ILE A 152 6.35 2.46 -27.80
C ILE A 152 6.33 1.28 -28.78
N VAL A 153 6.56 0.06 -28.27
CA VAL A 153 6.50 -1.16 -29.10
C VAL A 153 5.11 -1.35 -29.69
N ALA A 154 4.06 -1.15 -28.91
CA ALA A 154 2.68 -1.21 -29.39
C ALA A 154 2.39 -0.17 -30.48
N ALA A 155 2.87 1.07 -30.30
CA ALA A 155 2.72 2.14 -31.29
C ALA A 155 3.42 1.81 -32.62
N ILE A 156 4.61 1.20 -32.56
CA ILE A 156 5.31 0.71 -33.76
C ILE A 156 4.50 -0.41 -34.45
N GLY A 157 3.92 -1.31 -33.68
CA GLY A 157 3.04 -2.37 -34.18
C GLY A 157 1.82 -1.81 -34.93
N ILE A 158 1.13 -0.83 -34.32
CA ILE A 158 0.00 -0.14 -34.96
C ILE A 158 0.44 0.57 -36.25
N ALA A 159 1.57 1.29 -36.22
CA ALA A 159 2.08 1.98 -37.39
C ALA A 159 2.40 1.00 -38.53
N ASN A 160 3.00 -0.16 -38.24
CA ASN A 160 3.29 -1.20 -39.22
C ASN A 160 2.02 -1.78 -39.85
N THR A 161 1.03 -2.10 -39.02
CA THR A 161 -0.26 -2.64 -39.49
C THR A 161 -0.98 -1.63 -40.37
N MET A 162 -0.99 -0.36 -39.97
CA MET A 162 -1.59 0.73 -40.75
C MET A 162 -0.86 0.95 -42.10
N MET A 163 0.48 0.86 -42.09
CA MET A 163 1.26 0.96 -43.33
C MET A 163 0.91 -0.16 -44.30
N MET A 164 0.79 -1.40 -43.81
CA MET A 164 0.39 -2.55 -44.64
C MET A 164 -1.00 -2.36 -45.23
N SER A 165 -1.99 -1.96 -44.38
CA SER A 165 -3.35 -1.66 -44.82
C SER A 165 -3.39 -0.59 -45.91
N ILE A 166 -2.58 0.47 -45.79
CA ILE A 166 -2.48 1.55 -46.79
C ILE A 166 -1.92 1.00 -48.13
N TYR A 167 -0.90 0.15 -48.07
CA TYR A 167 -0.33 -0.47 -49.28
C TYR A 167 -1.34 -1.36 -50.01
N GLU A 168 -2.07 -2.20 -49.29
CA GLU A 168 -3.10 -3.08 -49.84
C GLU A 168 -4.24 -2.30 -50.49
N ARG A 169 -4.62 -1.14 -49.97
CA ARG A 169 -5.71 -0.27 -50.46
C ARG A 169 -5.25 0.91 -51.31
N THR A 170 -4.01 0.86 -51.84
CA THR A 170 -3.42 1.97 -52.58
C THR A 170 -4.26 2.38 -53.80
N LYS A 171 -4.83 1.42 -54.54
CA LYS A 171 -5.70 1.67 -55.68
C LYS A 171 -7.00 2.38 -55.28
N GLU A 172 -7.64 1.95 -54.22
CA GLU A 172 -8.87 2.58 -53.70
C GLU A 172 -8.61 4.02 -53.24
N ILE A 173 -7.50 4.27 -52.54
CA ILE A 173 -7.07 5.60 -52.12
C ILE A 173 -6.82 6.49 -53.35
N GLY A 174 -6.21 5.95 -54.42
CA GLY A 174 -5.99 6.63 -55.69
C GLY A 174 -7.30 7.07 -56.35
N VAL A 175 -8.28 6.15 -56.45
CA VAL A 175 -9.62 6.44 -57.02
C VAL A 175 -10.35 7.52 -56.23
N ILE A 176 -10.36 7.40 -54.88
CA ILE A 176 -11.00 8.39 -54.00
C ILE A 176 -10.39 9.81 -54.21
N LYS A 177 -9.08 9.88 -54.43
CA LYS A 177 -8.39 11.16 -54.72
C LYS A 177 -8.80 11.73 -56.09
N VAL A 178 -8.88 10.90 -57.12
CA VAL A 178 -9.30 11.33 -58.47
C VAL A 178 -10.75 11.82 -58.48
N LEU A 179 -11.61 11.24 -57.65
CA LEU A 179 -12.99 11.69 -57.42
C LEU A 179 -13.08 13.01 -56.63
N GLY A 180 -11.95 13.64 -56.27
CA GLY A 180 -11.91 14.95 -55.64
C GLY A 180 -12.02 14.96 -54.13
N CYS A 181 -11.82 13.80 -53.46
CA CYS A 181 -11.81 13.76 -51.99
C CYS A 181 -10.65 14.57 -51.39
N SER A 182 -10.95 15.40 -50.42
CA SER A 182 -9.96 16.21 -49.72
C SER A 182 -8.92 15.34 -49.01
N LEU A 183 -7.64 15.68 -49.13
CA LEU A 183 -6.54 15.00 -48.43
C LEU A 183 -6.74 14.98 -46.93
N LYS A 184 -7.41 16.00 -46.39
CA LYS A 184 -7.75 16.07 -44.95
C LYS A 184 -8.74 14.96 -44.54
N ASN A 185 -9.72 14.68 -45.39
CA ASN A 185 -10.71 13.62 -45.15
C ASN A 185 -10.05 12.23 -45.16
N ILE A 186 -9.13 12.01 -46.12
CA ILE A 186 -8.36 10.74 -46.16
C ILE A 186 -7.53 10.57 -44.91
N LYS A 187 -6.85 11.63 -44.44
CA LYS A 187 -6.11 11.55 -43.16
C LYS A 187 -7.01 11.24 -42.00
N GLN A 188 -8.17 11.91 -41.90
CA GLN A 188 -9.12 11.66 -40.81
C GLN A 188 -9.63 10.22 -40.81
N MET A 189 -9.90 9.64 -41.98
CA MET A 189 -10.33 8.24 -42.11
C MET A 189 -9.31 7.28 -41.48
N PHE A 190 -8.02 7.43 -41.80
CA PHE A 190 -6.98 6.58 -41.25
C PHE A 190 -6.72 6.85 -39.77
N LEU A 191 -6.87 8.09 -39.30
CA LEU A 191 -6.76 8.41 -37.87
C LEU A 191 -7.88 7.78 -37.04
N ILE A 192 -9.10 7.77 -37.60
CA ILE A 192 -10.24 7.11 -36.95
C ILE A 192 -10.00 5.59 -36.90
N GLU A 193 -9.52 4.99 -38.00
CA GLU A 193 -9.17 3.57 -38.06
C GLU A 193 -8.12 3.22 -36.98
N ALA A 194 -7.05 4.01 -36.87
CA ALA A 194 -6.03 3.85 -35.84
C ALA A 194 -6.57 4.04 -34.42
N ALA A 195 -7.50 4.99 -34.23
CA ALA A 195 -8.18 5.18 -32.95
C ALA A 195 -9.01 3.95 -32.53
N PHE A 196 -9.71 3.34 -33.49
CA PHE A 196 -10.46 2.10 -33.26
C PHE A 196 -9.55 0.93 -32.89
N ILE A 197 -8.39 0.78 -33.54
CA ILE A 197 -7.40 -0.23 -33.17
C ILE A 197 -6.94 -0.03 -31.73
N GLY A 198 -6.62 1.22 -31.36
CA GLY A 198 -6.26 1.56 -29.98
C GLY A 198 -7.38 1.30 -28.97
N LEU A 199 -8.62 1.64 -29.33
CA LEU A 199 -9.80 1.41 -28.50
C LEU A 199 -10.04 -0.08 -28.25
N LEU A 200 -10.00 -0.91 -29.30
CA LEU A 200 -10.16 -2.36 -29.17
C LEU A 200 -9.05 -2.98 -28.30
N GLY A 201 -7.80 -2.56 -28.51
CA GLY A 201 -6.69 -2.95 -27.64
C GLY A 201 -6.91 -2.51 -26.19
N GLY A 202 -7.43 -1.31 -25.96
CA GLY A 202 -7.78 -0.81 -24.62
C GLY A 202 -8.91 -1.63 -23.94
N ILE A 203 -9.93 -2.03 -24.71
CA ILE A 203 -11.00 -2.90 -24.19
C ILE A 203 -10.43 -4.26 -23.76
N VAL A 204 -9.67 -4.90 -24.63
CA VAL A 204 -9.04 -6.20 -24.32
C VAL A 204 -8.10 -6.07 -23.11
N GLY A 205 -7.28 -5.01 -23.05
CA GLY A 205 -6.41 -4.74 -21.91
C GLY A 205 -7.16 -4.56 -20.60
N ASN A 206 -8.27 -3.82 -20.61
CA ASN A 206 -9.13 -3.68 -19.44
C ASN A 206 -9.77 -5.03 -19.02
N MET A 207 -10.23 -5.84 -19.97
CA MET A 207 -10.76 -7.18 -19.67
C MET A 207 -9.73 -8.07 -18.98
N VAL A 208 -8.49 -8.08 -19.47
CA VAL A 208 -7.39 -8.81 -18.85
C VAL A 208 -7.09 -8.26 -17.46
N SER A 209 -7.08 -6.93 -17.28
CA SER A 209 -6.87 -6.29 -15.98
C SER A 209 -7.95 -6.66 -14.96
N PHE A 210 -9.23 -6.70 -15.37
CA PHE A 210 -10.31 -7.16 -14.50
C PHE A 210 -10.18 -8.64 -14.14
N ALA A 211 -9.82 -9.48 -15.09
CA ALA A 211 -9.59 -10.91 -14.84
C ALA A 211 -8.44 -11.12 -13.83
N MET A 212 -7.33 -10.39 -13.99
CA MET A 212 -6.20 -10.43 -13.05
C MET A 212 -6.59 -9.91 -11.66
N SER A 213 -7.32 -8.80 -11.58
CA SER A 213 -7.82 -8.24 -10.32
C SER A 213 -8.73 -9.24 -9.59
N GLY A 214 -9.62 -9.90 -10.31
CA GLY A 214 -10.48 -10.95 -9.77
C GLY A 214 -9.69 -12.15 -9.25
N ALA A 215 -8.67 -12.60 -10.00
CA ALA A 215 -7.79 -13.69 -9.59
C ALA A 215 -7.01 -13.35 -8.31
N ILE A 216 -6.46 -12.12 -8.22
CA ILE A 216 -5.77 -11.65 -7.01
C ILE A 216 -6.71 -11.66 -5.81
N ASN A 217 -7.92 -11.09 -5.95
CA ASN A 217 -8.88 -11.06 -4.87
C ASN A 217 -9.34 -12.46 -4.44
N MET A 218 -9.46 -13.40 -5.38
CA MET A 218 -9.82 -14.80 -5.09
C MET A 218 -8.73 -15.52 -4.29
N VAL A 219 -7.47 -15.34 -4.67
CA VAL A 219 -6.33 -15.91 -3.95
C VAL A 219 -6.21 -15.30 -2.56
N THR A 220 -6.41 -14.01 -2.43
CA THR A 220 -6.30 -13.31 -1.14
C THR A 220 -7.44 -13.67 -0.19
N ALA A 221 -8.67 -13.81 -0.72
CA ALA A 221 -9.83 -14.23 0.08
C ALA A 221 -9.64 -15.63 0.68
N GLN A 222 -8.91 -16.53 0.01
CA GLN A 222 -8.58 -17.85 0.53
C GLN A 222 -7.43 -17.86 1.54
N SER A 223 -6.63 -16.79 1.57
CA SER A 223 -5.46 -16.68 2.44
C SER A 223 -5.79 -15.86 3.68
N SER A 224 -6.60 -16.39 4.59
CA SER A 224 -6.87 -15.80 5.93
C SER A 224 -5.59 -15.48 6.73
N ALA A 225 -4.44 -16.02 6.30
CA ALA A 225 -3.14 -15.80 6.91
C ALA A 225 -2.59 -14.36 6.75
N LEU A 226 -3.15 -13.55 5.85
CA LEU A 226 -2.68 -12.17 5.63
C LEU A 226 -3.43 -11.13 6.48
N GLY A 227 -4.47 -11.52 7.21
CA GLY A 227 -5.21 -10.62 8.11
C GLY A 227 -5.87 -9.42 7.41
N VAL A 228 -6.04 -9.48 6.09
CA VAL A 228 -6.63 -8.41 5.30
C VAL A 228 -8.05 -8.85 4.90
N GLU A 229 -9.03 -8.32 5.60
CA GLU A 229 -10.43 -8.46 5.23
C GLU A 229 -10.75 -7.47 4.10
N GLY A 230 -11.19 -7.99 2.94
CA GLY A 230 -11.68 -7.19 1.83
C GLY A 230 -10.92 -7.39 0.51
N ASN A 231 -11.43 -6.74 -0.54
CA ASN A 231 -10.80 -6.75 -1.86
C ASN A 231 -9.54 -5.89 -1.87
N ILE A 232 -8.36 -6.51 -2.05
CA ILE A 232 -7.08 -5.80 -2.15
C ILE A 232 -6.98 -5.05 -3.48
N SER A 233 -7.51 -5.63 -4.56
CA SER A 233 -7.49 -5.04 -5.89
C SER A 233 -8.85 -4.51 -6.26
N TYR A 234 -8.95 -3.19 -6.46
CA TYR A 234 -10.15 -2.50 -6.90
C TYR A 234 -9.83 -1.56 -8.06
N ILE A 235 -10.52 -1.75 -9.19
CA ILE A 235 -10.38 -0.91 -10.37
C ILE A 235 -11.60 0.01 -10.47
N PRO A 236 -11.44 1.33 -10.23
CA PRO A 236 -12.54 2.26 -10.31
C PRO A 236 -12.95 2.51 -11.78
N VAL A 237 -14.25 2.69 -12.00
CA VAL A 237 -14.83 2.85 -13.36
C VAL A 237 -14.25 4.06 -14.09
N TRP A 238 -13.98 5.16 -13.39
CA TRP A 238 -13.40 6.36 -14.00
C TRP A 238 -12.00 6.08 -14.61
N LEU A 239 -11.20 5.20 -13.98
CA LEU A 239 -9.88 4.80 -14.48
C LEU A 239 -10.01 3.99 -15.77
N VAL A 240 -11.03 3.13 -15.87
CA VAL A 240 -11.33 2.37 -17.10
C VAL A 240 -11.65 3.33 -18.26
N LEU A 241 -12.47 4.35 -18.00
CA LEU A 241 -12.79 5.33 -19.03
C LEU A 241 -11.58 6.14 -19.49
N ILE A 242 -10.74 6.56 -18.55
CA ILE A 242 -9.48 7.27 -18.87
C ILE A 242 -8.54 6.36 -19.66
N SER A 243 -8.38 5.08 -19.27
CA SER A 243 -7.51 4.14 -19.96
C SER A 243 -7.96 3.88 -21.41
N LEU A 244 -9.28 3.78 -21.65
CA LEU A 244 -9.83 3.66 -23.00
C LEU A 244 -9.57 4.92 -23.84
N GLY A 245 -9.80 6.09 -23.28
CA GLY A 245 -9.49 7.37 -23.95
C GLY A 245 -8.00 7.50 -24.27
N PHE A 246 -7.14 7.10 -23.35
CA PHE A 246 -5.69 7.09 -23.54
C PHE A 246 -5.26 6.09 -24.61
N ALA A 247 -5.81 4.87 -24.62
CA ALA A 247 -5.52 3.86 -25.64
C ALA A 247 -5.93 4.33 -27.04
N MET A 248 -7.09 4.98 -27.17
CA MET A 248 -7.54 5.61 -28.41
C MET A 248 -6.56 6.70 -28.87
N LEU A 249 -6.12 7.56 -27.95
CA LEU A 249 -5.17 8.64 -28.24
C LEU A 249 -3.82 8.07 -28.72
N VAL A 250 -3.31 7.03 -28.08
CA VAL A 250 -2.07 6.34 -28.49
C VAL A 250 -2.23 5.75 -29.89
N GLY A 251 -3.37 5.12 -30.18
CA GLY A 251 -3.67 4.63 -31.53
C GLY A 251 -3.62 5.74 -32.57
N MET A 252 -4.26 6.89 -32.29
CA MET A 252 -4.22 8.06 -33.20
C MET A 252 -2.81 8.61 -33.40
N VAL A 253 -2.01 8.71 -32.34
CA VAL A 253 -0.62 9.18 -32.44
C VAL A 253 0.24 8.20 -33.26
N ALA A 254 0.10 6.91 -33.02
CA ALA A 254 0.81 5.86 -33.76
C ALA A 254 0.42 5.85 -35.25
N GLY A 255 -0.87 6.04 -35.57
CA GLY A 255 -1.40 6.09 -36.93
C GLY A 255 -1.14 7.40 -37.69
N TYR A 256 -0.64 8.44 -36.99
CA TYR A 256 -0.47 9.75 -37.59
C TYR A 256 0.53 9.76 -38.77
N PHE A 257 1.72 9.13 -38.58
CA PHE A 257 2.73 9.05 -39.65
C PHE A 257 2.27 8.23 -40.86
N PRO A 258 1.70 7.02 -40.69
CA PRO A 258 1.08 6.27 -41.78
C PRO A 258 0.01 7.06 -42.52
N ALA A 259 -0.89 7.73 -41.80
CA ALA A 259 -1.95 8.56 -42.41
C ALA A 259 -1.39 9.71 -43.25
N LEU A 260 -0.30 10.37 -42.80
CA LEU A 260 0.40 11.38 -43.63
C LEU A 260 0.99 10.77 -44.91
N ARG A 261 1.50 9.55 -44.83
CA ARG A 261 2.08 8.85 -45.99
C ARG A 261 1.00 8.52 -47.02
N ALA A 262 -0.17 8.07 -46.56
CA ALA A 262 -1.34 7.82 -47.42
C ALA A 262 -1.78 9.09 -48.21
N MET A 263 -1.71 10.26 -47.58
CA MET A 263 -2.01 11.54 -48.27
C MET A 263 -1.02 11.85 -49.39
N ARG A 264 0.25 11.44 -49.28
CA ARG A 264 1.30 11.76 -50.26
C ARG A 264 1.36 10.77 -51.42
N LEU A 265 0.58 9.68 -51.44
CA LEU A 265 0.52 8.75 -52.56
C LEU A 265 0.05 9.47 -53.82
N SER A 266 0.79 9.33 -54.93
CA SER A 266 0.41 9.86 -56.23
C SER A 266 -0.77 9.10 -56.82
N PRO A 267 -1.89 9.74 -57.22
CA PRO A 267 -3.03 9.05 -57.80
C PRO A 267 -2.67 8.29 -59.10
N LEU A 268 -1.80 8.89 -59.92
CA LEU A 268 -1.34 8.27 -61.16
C LEU A 268 -0.51 7.01 -60.91
N ALA A 269 0.39 7.02 -59.93
CA ALA A 269 1.19 5.87 -59.54
C ALA A 269 0.31 4.75 -58.96
N ALA A 270 -0.71 5.13 -58.18
CA ALA A 270 -1.64 4.17 -57.53
C ALA A 270 -2.51 3.41 -58.56
N ILE A 271 -2.87 4.03 -59.67
CA ILE A 271 -3.70 3.40 -60.70
C ILE A 271 -2.84 2.59 -61.70
N ARG A 272 -1.55 2.95 -61.88
CA ARG A 272 -0.64 2.31 -62.87
C ARG A 272 0.13 1.12 -62.27
N SER A 273 0.14 0.92 -60.94
CA SER A 273 0.77 -0.23 -60.33
C SER A 273 -0.09 -1.47 -60.60
N GLU A 274 0.33 -2.31 -61.56
CA GLU A 274 -0.07 -3.70 -61.70
C GLU A 274 0.59 -4.54 -60.61
#